data_2a502e4f2aa1ae2ccf4a95b2c496ba2e
#
_entry.id   2a502e4f2aa1ae2ccf4a95b2c496ba2e
#
_cell.length_a   1.000
_cell.length_b   1.000
_cell.length_c   1.000
_cell.angle_alpha   90.00
_cell.angle_beta   90.00
_cell.angle_gamma   90.00
#
_symmetry.space_group_name_H-M   'P 1'
#
loop_
_entity.id
_entity.type
_entity.pdbx_description
1 polymer ?
#
loop_
_entity_poly.entity_id
_entity_poly.type
_entity_poly.pdbx_seq_one_letter_code
_entity_poly.pdbx_strand_id
1 'polypeptide(L)'
;FDLSAACSGFLFALKTGASYIESGSCKKVIVVGSDKMSSIVDYSDRQTCVIFGDGAGAVLLEPLKEEFGIIDSILKVDGSGKEYLKQIAGGSLNPASKETVVNKEHYIYQDGKTVFKFAVSKMADVAEQIMEKNKLKASDVSWLVPHQANLRIIDATARRMGLSSEKIMINIQKFGNTTAATIPLCLWEWEKKLKKGDNIILAAFGGGFTWGSM
;
A
#
# COMPACT_ATOMS: atom_id res chain seq x y z
N PHE A 1 16.65 7.73 -3.62
CA PHE A 1 16.91 6.37 -3.13
C PHE A 1 15.64 5.53 -3.17
N ASP A 2 15.79 4.20 -3.17
CA ASP A 2 14.67 3.27 -3.14
C ASP A 2 14.34 2.87 -1.69
N LEU A 3 13.05 2.71 -1.41
CA LEU A 3 12.53 2.24 -0.14
C LEU A 3 11.66 1.01 -0.41
N SER A 4 12.00 -0.12 0.19
CA SER A 4 11.26 -1.37 0.03
C SER A 4 10.42 -1.69 1.26
N ALA A 5 9.09 -1.64 1.09
CA ALA A 5 8.11 -2.12 2.06
C ALA A 5 6.89 -2.75 1.35
N ALA A 6 7.14 -3.38 0.20
CA ALA A 6 6.14 -4.02 -0.64
C ALA A 6 4.89 -3.13 -0.88
N CYS A 7 3.68 -3.70 -0.80
CA CYS A 7 2.45 -2.95 -1.07
C CYS A 7 2.21 -1.76 -0.10
N SER A 8 2.84 -1.77 1.07
CA SER A 8 2.82 -0.63 2.00
C SER A 8 3.89 0.42 1.69
N GLY A 9 4.78 0.16 0.73
CA GLY A 9 5.94 0.98 0.41
C GLY A 9 5.62 2.46 0.20
N PHE A 10 4.49 2.77 -0.42
CA PHE A 10 4.08 4.15 -0.62
C PHE A 10 3.83 4.89 0.70
N LEU A 11 3.20 4.26 1.71
CA LEU A 11 2.99 4.87 3.03
C LEU A 11 4.31 5.10 3.77
N PHE A 12 5.24 4.14 3.72
CA PHE A 12 6.56 4.28 4.30
C PHE A 12 7.35 5.39 3.62
N ALA A 13 7.29 5.48 2.29
CA ALA A 13 7.92 6.54 1.51
C ALA A 13 7.30 7.92 1.79
N LEU A 14 5.97 8.02 1.93
CA LEU A 14 5.28 9.25 2.31
C LEU A 14 5.76 9.75 3.68
N LYS A 15 5.83 8.87 4.69
CA LYS A 15 6.32 9.28 6.03
C LYS A 15 7.78 9.69 5.98
N THR A 16 8.60 8.99 5.22
CA THR A 16 10.02 9.35 5.02
C THR A 16 10.14 10.73 4.36
N GLY A 17 9.40 10.95 3.28
CA GLY A 17 9.38 12.23 2.57
C GLY A 17 8.89 13.40 3.46
N ALA A 18 7.82 13.16 4.23
CA ALA A 18 7.32 14.12 5.21
C ALA A 18 8.38 14.49 6.24
N SER A 19 9.13 13.50 6.75
CA SER A 19 10.20 13.76 7.73
C SER A 19 11.34 14.64 7.16
N TYR A 20 11.66 14.54 5.87
CA TYR A 20 12.60 15.47 5.22
C TYR A 20 12.05 16.89 5.13
N ILE A 21 10.77 17.06 4.90
CA ILE A 21 10.12 18.39 4.91
C ILE A 21 10.06 18.94 6.34
N GLU A 22 9.57 18.15 7.31
CA GLU A 22 9.41 18.52 8.71
C GLU A 22 10.75 18.93 9.36
N SER A 23 11.84 18.22 9.03
CA SER A 23 13.20 18.53 9.51
C SER A 23 13.83 19.75 8.82
N GLY A 24 13.21 20.29 7.78
CA GLY A 24 13.77 21.37 6.96
C GLY A 24 14.91 20.94 6.02
N SER A 25 15.19 19.63 5.94
CA SER A 25 16.25 19.10 5.06
C SER A 25 15.93 19.27 3.58
N CYS A 26 14.64 19.22 3.22
CA CYS A 26 14.15 19.43 1.87
C CYS A 26 12.95 20.39 1.88
N LYS A 27 12.82 21.19 0.81
CA LYS A 27 11.65 22.06 0.59
C LYS A 27 10.61 21.39 -0.31
N LYS A 28 11.04 20.40 -1.10
CA LYS A 28 10.18 19.63 -2.01
C LYS A 28 10.68 18.20 -2.05
N VAL A 29 9.77 17.25 -1.94
CA VAL A 29 10.04 15.81 -2.04
C VAL A 29 9.03 15.18 -2.99
N ILE A 30 9.50 14.47 -4.00
CA ILE A 30 8.64 13.64 -4.84
C ILE A 30 8.67 12.22 -4.27
N VAL A 31 7.51 11.68 -3.96
CA VAL A 31 7.33 10.30 -3.53
C VAL A 31 6.67 9.51 -4.66
N VAL A 32 7.31 8.42 -5.08
CA VAL A 32 6.85 7.58 -6.18
C VAL A 32 6.56 6.18 -5.67
N GLY A 33 5.35 5.67 -5.93
CA GLY A 33 5.03 4.25 -5.85
C GLY A 33 5.07 3.67 -7.25
N SER A 34 5.95 2.71 -7.52
CA SER A 34 6.13 2.13 -8.85
C SER A 34 6.57 0.68 -8.76
N ASP A 35 5.83 -0.19 -9.44
CA ASP A 35 6.13 -1.61 -9.51
C ASP A 35 5.82 -2.18 -10.89
N LYS A 36 6.74 -2.98 -11.42
CA LYS A 36 6.58 -3.76 -12.64
C LYS A 36 6.40 -5.24 -12.28
N MET A 37 5.20 -5.59 -11.84
CA MET A 37 4.88 -6.94 -11.39
C MET A 37 4.91 -7.97 -12.52
N SER A 38 4.63 -7.57 -13.76
CA SER A 38 4.70 -8.43 -14.94
C SER A 38 6.07 -9.10 -15.13
N SER A 39 7.15 -8.52 -14.57
CA SER A 39 8.50 -9.07 -14.66
C SER A 39 8.76 -10.23 -13.68
N ILE A 40 7.95 -10.38 -12.63
CA ILE A 40 8.12 -11.39 -11.59
C ILE A 40 6.88 -12.27 -11.37
N VAL A 41 5.90 -12.20 -12.25
CA VAL A 41 4.71 -13.05 -12.22
C VAL A 41 4.90 -14.24 -13.17
N ASP A 42 4.67 -15.47 -12.67
CA ASP A 42 4.57 -16.66 -13.52
C ASP A 42 3.18 -16.72 -14.17
N TYR A 43 3.08 -16.45 -15.46
CA TYR A 43 1.82 -16.49 -16.19
C TYR A 43 1.22 -17.90 -16.33
N SER A 44 1.96 -18.95 -15.94
CA SER A 44 1.40 -20.30 -15.83
C SER A 44 0.75 -20.58 -14.46
N ASP A 45 1.05 -19.74 -13.44
CA ASP A 45 0.41 -19.83 -12.11
C ASP A 45 -0.82 -18.94 -12.02
N ARG A 46 -2.00 -19.56 -12.10
CA ARG A 46 -3.28 -18.85 -12.02
C ARG A 46 -3.62 -18.29 -10.64
N GLN A 47 -2.86 -18.61 -9.61
CA GLN A 47 -3.08 -18.04 -8.28
C GLN A 47 -2.51 -16.62 -8.17
N THR A 48 -1.50 -16.28 -8.96
CA THR A 48 -0.81 -15.00 -8.91
C THR A 48 -1.00 -14.16 -10.19
N CYS A 49 -1.00 -14.78 -11.38
CA CYS A 49 -1.01 -14.04 -12.65
C CYS A 49 -2.26 -13.19 -12.91
N VAL A 50 -3.37 -13.51 -12.26
CA VAL A 50 -4.64 -12.77 -12.41
C VAL A 50 -4.79 -11.63 -11.41
N ILE A 51 -3.84 -11.49 -10.46
CA ILE A 51 -3.94 -10.53 -9.37
C ILE A 51 -3.15 -9.25 -9.68
N PHE A 52 -1.89 -9.42 -10.08
CA PHE A 52 -0.93 -8.32 -10.15
C PHE A 52 -0.96 -7.58 -11.49
N GLY A 53 -0.73 -6.26 -11.40
CA GLY A 53 -0.58 -5.37 -12.54
C GLY A 53 0.64 -4.47 -12.40
N ASP A 54 1.05 -3.84 -13.49
CA ASP A 54 2.10 -2.83 -13.53
C ASP A 54 1.49 -1.45 -13.31
N GLY A 55 2.20 -0.60 -12.60
CA GLY A 55 1.75 0.77 -12.38
C GLY A 55 2.78 1.65 -11.71
N ALA A 56 2.60 2.95 -11.89
CA ALA A 56 3.35 3.99 -11.20
C ALA A 56 2.44 5.18 -10.90
N GLY A 57 2.69 5.82 -9.77
CA GLY A 57 2.05 7.08 -9.39
C GLY A 57 2.96 7.87 -8.46
N ALA A 58 2.86 9.19 -8.50
CA ALA A 58 3.72 10.07 -7.74
C ALA A 58 2.93 11.19 -7.08
N VAL A 59 3.45 11.67 -5.94
CA VAL A 59 2.96 12.86 -5.27
C VAL A 59 4.12 13.79 -4.94
N LEU A 60 3.85 15.10 -4.96
CA LEU A 60 4.78 16.12 -4.50
C LEU A 60 4.42 16.52 -3.08
N LEU A 61 5.39 16.47 -2.18
CA LEU A 61 5.28 16.98 -0.81
C LEU A 61 6.00 18.34 -0.73
N GLU A 62 5.33 19.32 -0.10
CA GLU A 62 5.84 20.66 0.16
C GLU A 62 5.45 21.09 1.58
N PRO A 63 6.21 22.02 2.21
CA PRO A 63 5.82 22.58 3.49
C PRO A 63 4.50 23.34 3.36
N LEU A 64 3.60 23.13 4.31
CA LEU A 64 2.36 23.88 4.41
C LEU A 64 2.30 24.62 5.75
N LYS A 65 1.81 25.86 5.75
CA LYS A 65 1.63 26.68 6.95
C LYS A 65 0.29 26.46 7.64
N GLU A 66 -0.62 25.78 6.97
CA GLU A 66 -1.96 25.49 7.45
C GLU A 66 -2.00 24.12 8.14
N GLU A 67 -3.03 23.84 8.93
CA GLU A 67 -3.23 22.57 9.63
C GLU A 67 -3.78 21.45 8.70
N PHE A 68 -3.26 21.35 7.48
CA PHE A 68 -3.60 20.33 6.48
C PHE A 68 -2.34 19.53 6.09
N GLY A 69 -2.54 18.46 5.36
CA GLY A 69 -1.49 17.61 4.83
C GLY A 69 -1.40 16.27 5.56
N ILE A 70 -0.21 15.74 5.74
CA ILE A 70 0.02 14.48 6.46
C ILE A 70 -0.08 14.78 7.96
N ILE A 71 -1.20 14.40 8.58
CA ILE A 71 -1.48 14.68 9.99
C ILE A 71 -0.79 13.67 10.89
N ASP A 72 -0.94 12.36 10.57
CA ASP A 72 -0.42 11.29 11.42
C ASP A 72 -0.17 10.02 10.61
N SER A 73 0.57 9.08 11.19
CA SER A 73 0.84 7.77 10.59
C SER A 73 1.04 6.69 11.63
N ILE A 74 0.62 5.47 11.29
CA ILE A 74 0.92 4.25 12.03
C ILE A 74 1.51 3.26 11.01
N LEU A 75 2.79 2.92 11.17
CA LEU A 75 3.50 1.98 10.32
C LEU A 75 4.01 0.82 11.17
N LYS A 76 3.80 -0.40 10.70
CA LYS A 76 4.13 -1.63 11.42
C LYS A 76 4.81 -2.64 10.52
N VAL A 77 5.66 -3.47 11.12
CA VAL A 77 6.41 -4.55 10.46
C VAL A 77 6.36 -5.80 11.33
N ASP A 78 6.17 -6.95 10.71
CA ASP A 78 6.29 -8.26 11.34
C ASP A 78 7.02 -9.23 10.39
N GLY A 79 8.30 -9.47 10.65
CA GLY A 79 9.16 -10.32 9.83
C GLY A 79 8.78 -11.81 9.86
N SER A 80 7.91 -12.25 10.76
CA SER A 80 7.40 -13.64 10.78
C SER A 80 6.56 -13.99 9.54
N GLY A 81 6.06 -12.96 8.82
CA GLY A 81 5.29 -13.11 7.59
C GLY A 81 6.09 -13.42 6.33
N LYS A 82 7.43 -13.39 6.39
CA LYS A 82 8.33 -13.51 5.23
C LYS A 82 8.10 -14.77 4.37
N GLU A 83 7.61 -15.85 4.97
CA GLU A 83 7.42 -17.12 4.27
C GLU A 83 6.16 -17.16 3.40
N TYR A 84 5.22 -16.22 3.59
CA TYR A 84 3.90 -16.27 2.96
C TYR A 84 3.76 -15.39 1.71
N LEU A 85 4.63 -14.40 1.52
CA LEU A 85 4.62 -13.53 0.36
C LEU A 85 6.05 -13.04 0.08
N LYS A 86 6.69 -13.63 -0.92
CA LYS A 86 8.11 -13.40 -1.21
C LYS A 86 8.49 -13.76 -2.65
N GLN A 87 9.64 -13.32 -3.07
CA GLN A 87 10.41 -13.90 -4.16
C GLN A 87 11.53 -14.76 -3.55
N ILE A 88 11.66 -16.01 -3.99
CA ILE A 88 12.53 -16.99 -3.33
C ILE A 88 14.01 -16.75 -3.67
N ALA A 89 14.29 -16.40 -4.94
CA ALA A 89 15.66 -16.18 -5.42
C ALA A 89 15.79 -14.83 -6.15
N GLY A 90 17.04 -14.42 -6.37
CA GLY A 90 17.39 -13.16 -7.04
C GLY A 90 17.92 -12.09 -6.09
N GLY A 91 17.91 -12.34 -4.78
CA GLY A 91 18.48 -11.47 -3.75
C GLY A 91 19.80 -12.03 -3.19
N SER A 92 20.38 -11.34 -2.20
CA SER A 92 21.66 -11.71 -1.59
C SER A 92 21.62 -13.02 -0.80
N LEU A 93 20.45 -13.39 -0.25
CA LEU A 93 20.29 -14.65 0.51
C LEU A 93 20.31 -15.88 -0.41
N ASN A 94 19.70 -15.78 -1.57
CA ASN A 94 19.65 -16.82 -2.60
C ASN A 94 19.89 -16.16 -3.98
N PRO A 95 21.16 -15.97 -4.38
CA PRO A 95 21.49 -15.31 -5.65
C PRO A 95 20.98 -16.06 -6.87
N ALA A 96 20.80 -15.34 -7.97
CA ALA A 96 20.39 -15.91 -9.24
C ALA A 96 21.39 -16.96 -9.75
N SER A 97 20.88 -18.12 -10.17
CA SER A 97 21.64 -19.21 -10.76
C SER A 97 20.82 -19.91 -11.85
N LYS A 98 21.47 -20.75 -12.65
CA LYS A 98 20.75 -21.58 -13.64
C LYS A 98 19.69 -22.47 -12.96
N GLU A 99 20.01 -23.00 -11.79
CA GLU A 99 19.09 -23.85 -11.01
C GLU A 99 17.87 -23.07 -10.53
N THR A 100 18.06 -21.90 -9.93
CA THR A 100 16.94 -21.06 -9.44
C THR A 100 16.03 -20.58 -10.57
N VAL A 101 16.57 -20.39 -11.79
CA VAL A 101 15.77 -20.06 -12.98
C VAL A 101 14.94 -21.28 -13.42
N VAL A 102 15.55 -22.48 -13.49
CA VAL A 102 14.85 -23.72 -13.85
C VAL A 102 13.74 -24.04 -12.85
N ASN A 103 13.99 -23.82 -11.55
CA ASN A 103 13.04 -24.03 -10.47
C ASN A 103 11.98 -22.93 -10.36
N LYS A 104 12.01 -21.91 -11.23
CA LYS A 104 11.06 -20.78 -11.22
C LYS A 104 11.05 -19.95 -9.91
N GLU A 105 12.17 -19.93 -9.17
CA GLU A 105 12.27 -19.25 -7.89
C GLU A 105 12.35 -17.72 -7.99
N HIS A 106 12.42 -17.18 -9.21
CA HIS A 106 12.42 -15.73 -9.51
C HIS A 106 11.02 -15.15 -9.62
N TYR A 107 9.98 -15.97 -9.55
CA TYR A 107 8.61 -15.50 -9.54
C TYR A 107 8.09 -15.27 -8.12
N ILE A 108 7.08 -14.41 -8.03
CA ILE A 108 6.43 -14.13 -6.75
C ILE A 108 5.70 -15.38 -6.25
N TYR A 109 5.98 -15.75 -5.00
CA TYR A 109 5.25 -16.78 -4.27
C TYR A 109 4.27 -16.14 -3.29
N GLN A 110 3.05 -16.64 -3.24
CA GLN A 110 2.02 -16.19 -2.31
C GLN A 110 1.21 -17.35 -1.74
N ASP A 111 1.22 -17.54 -0.42
CA ASP A 111 0.18 -18.29 0.29
C ASP A 111 -1.06 -17.38 0.44
N GLY A 112 -1.91 -17.41 -0.58
CA GLY A 112 -3.06 -16.49 -0.68
C GLY A 112 -4.02 -16.58 0.51
N LYS A 113 -4.21 -17.76 1.11
CA LYS A 113 -5.10 -17.95 2.28
C LYS A 113 -4.54 -17.27 3.52
N THR A 114 -3.27 -17.49 3.81
CA THR A 114 -2.60 -16.91 4.97
C THR A 114 -2.46 -15.40 4.83
N VAL A 115 -1.97 -14.93 3.67
CA VAL A 115 -1.85 -13.49 3.37
C VAL A 115 -3.20 -12.79 3.49
N PHE A 116 -4.28 -13.38 2.93
CA PHE A 116 -5.63 -12.82 3.04
C PHE A 116 -6.09 -12.66 4.48
N LYS A 117 -5.89 -13.68 5.32
CA LYS A 117 -6.27 -13.64 6.74
C LYS A 117 -5.58 -12.50 7.50
N PHE A 118 -4.27 -12.36 7.29
CA PHE A 118 -3.51 -11.28 7.91
C PHE A 118 -3.92 -9.90 7.36
N ALA A 119 -4.07 -9.77 6.05
CA ALA A 119 -4.45 -8.51 5.42
C ALA A 119 -5.80 -8.00 5.91
N VAL A 120 -6.82 -8.85 5.98
CA VAL A 120 -8.16 -8.49 6.49
C VAL A 120 -8.10 -7.97 7.93
N SER A 121 -7.32 -8.62 8.81
CA SER A 121 -7.19 -8.18 10.19
C SER A 121 -6.32 -6.92 10.30
N LYS A 122 -5.08 -6.99 9.81
CA LYS A 122 -4.07 -5.95 10.07
C LYS A 122 -4.37 -4.61 9.38
N MET A 123 -4.92 -4.64 8.15
CA MET A 123 -5.29 -3.40 7.46
C MET A 123 -6.50 -2.74 8.11
N ALA A 124 -7.49 -3.52 8.54
CA ALA A 124 -8.65 -3.01 9.27
C ALA A 124 -8.26 -2.46 10.64
N ASP A 125 -7.44 -3.21 11.40
CA ASP A 125 -6.98 -2.80 12.72
C ASP A 125 -6.20 -1.47 12.68
N VAL A 126 -5.29 -1.30 11.70
CA VAL A 126 -4.48 -0.08 11.63
C VAL A 126 -5.27 1.13 11.12
N ALA A 127 -6.27 0.91 10.25
CA ALA A 127 -7.19 1.95 9.80
C ALA A 127 -8.11 2.44 10.94
N GLU A 128 -8.60 1.54 11.79
CA GLU A 128 -9.34 1.91 13.00
C GLU A 128 -8.43 2.64 14.00
N GLN A 129 -7.23 2.14 14.26
CA GLN A 129 -6.27 2.76 15.18
C GLN A 129 -5.89 4.20 14.80
N ILE A 130 -5.72 4.51 13.50
CA ILE A 130 -5.40 5.89 13.07
C ILE A 130 -6.59 6.82 13.32
N MET A 131 -7.83 6.36 13.14
CA MET A 131 -9.03 7.12 13.45
C MET A 131 -9.13 7.39 14.96
N GLU A 132 -8.99 6.36 15.79
CA GLU A 132 -9.02 6.49 17.24
C GLU A 132 -7.95 7.45 17.76
N LYS A 133 -6.71 7.29 17.28
CA LYS A 133 -5.58 8.14 17.67
C LYS A 133 -5.84 9.62 17.38
N ASN A 134 -6.52 9.91 16.28
CA ASN A 134 -6.85 11.27 15.84
C ASN A 134 -8.28 11.69 16.22
N LYS A 135 -9.00 10.88 17.05
CA LYS A 135 -10.36 11.15 17.53
C LYS A 135 -11.38 11.36 16.40
N LEU A 136 -11.17 10.71 15.25
CA LEU A 136 -12.08 10.77 14.12
C LEU A 136 -13.19 9.75 14.24
N LYS A 137 -14.41 10.17 13.94
CA LYS A 137 -15.56 9.28 13.74
C LYS A 137 -15.69 8.94 12.25
N ALA A 138 -16.45 7.92 11.90
CA ALA A 138 -16.73 7.58 10.51
C ALA A 138 -17.37 8.74 9.71
N SER A 139 -18.15 9.61 10.37
CA SER A 139 -18.71 10.83 9.77
C SER A 139 -17.65 11.81 9.31
N ASP A 140 -16.53 11.89 10.04
CA ASP A 140 -15.46 12.86 9.81
C ASP A 140 -14.52 12.44 8.69
N VAL A 141 -14.54 11.16 8.28
CA VAL A 141 -13.74 10.63 7.18
C VAL A 141 -14.46 10.88 5.87
N SER A 142 -13.81 11.62 4.96
CA SER A 142 -14.31 11.88 3.60
C SER A 142 -14.03 10.69 2.69
N TRP A 143 -12.81 10.16 2.74
CA TRP A 143 -12.34 9.10 1.85
C TRP A 143 -11.45 8.07 2.54
N LEU A 144 -11.68 6.79 2.23
CA LEU A 144 -10.73 5.71 2.42
C LEU A 144 -10.04 5.42 1.09
N VAL A 145 -8.71 5.47 1.09
CA VAL A 145 -7.85 5.10 -0.04
C VAL A 145 -7.08 3.83 0.34
N PRO A 146 -7.67 2.65 0.13
CA PRO A 146 -7.04 1.40 0.51
C PRO A 146 -6.10 0.91 -0.58
N HIS A 147 -5.06 0.17 -0.20
CA HIS A 147 -4.32 -0.66 -1.12
C HIS A 147 -5.27 -1.59 -1.89
N GLN A 148 -5.12 -1.65 -3.22
CA GLN A 148 -6.00 -2.36 -4.14
C GLN A 148 -5.55 -3.83 -4.33
N ALA A 149 -5.60 -4.64 -3.26
CA ALA A 149 -5.21 -6.05 -3.31
C ALA A 149 -6.37 -6.99 -3.63
N ASN A 150 -7.52 -6.77 -3.00
CA ASN A 150 -8.69 -7.62 -3.08
C ASN A 150 -9.91 -6.87 -2.53
N LEU A 151 -11.03 -6.88 -3.27
CA LEU A 151 -12.26 -6.20 -2.84
C LEU A 151 -12.75 -6.63 -1.45
N ARG A 152 -12.62 -7.92 -1.10
CA ARG A 152 -13.04 -8.42 0.21
C ARG A 152 -12.20 -7.86 1.37
N ILE A 153 -10.92 -7.56 1.13
CA ILE A 153 -10.05 -6.89 2.13
C ILE A 153 -10.48 -5.42 2.26
N ILE A 154 -10.71 -4.76 1.14
CA ILE A 154 -11.19 -3.36 1.10
C ILE A 154 -12.52 -3.22 1.86
N ASP A 155 -13.49 -4.07 1.55
CA ASP A 155 -14.81 -4.07 2.19
C ASP A 155 -14.73 -4.37 3.71
N ALA A 156 -13.84 -5.29 4.11
CA ALA A 156 -13.64 -5.60 5.52
C ALA A 156 -13.06 -4.40 6.28
N THR A 157 -12.09 -3.71 5.68
CA THR A 157 -11.49 -2.49 6.25
C THR A 157 -12.54 -1.38 6.38
N ALA A 158 -13.29 -1.09 5.31
CA ALA A 158 -14.32 -0.07 5.32
C ALA A 158 -15.42 -0.33 6.35
N ARG A 159 -15.89 -1.59 6.45
CA ARG A 159 -16.88 -2.00 7.48
C ARG A 159 -16.36 -1.80 8.90
N ARG A 160 -15.08 -2.13 9.16
CA ARG A 160 -14.48 -1.92 10.47
C ARG A 160 -14.42 -0.44 10.85
N MET A 161 -14.16 0.43 9.88
CA MET A 161 -14.17 1.89 10.04
C MET A 161 -15.59 2.50 10.09
N GLY A 162 -16.64 1.72 9.84
CA GLY A 162 -18.02 2.20 9.75
C GLY A 162 -18.29 3.08 8.52
N LEU A 163 -17.54 2.90 7.43
CA LEU A 163 -17.67 3.71 6.21
C LEU A 163 -18.63 3.06 5.21
N SER A 164 -19.39 3.90 4.52
CA SER A 164 -20.21 3.51 3.38
C SER A 164 -19.37 3.36 2.10
N SER A 165 -19.88 2.59 1.13
CA SER A 165 -19.15 2.27 -0.10
C SER A 165 -18.80 3.47 -0.96
N GLU A 166 -19.60 4.53 -0.93
CA GLU A 166 -19.35 5.76 -1.68
C GLU A 166 -18.13 6.56 -1.21
N LYS A 167 -17.66 6.30 0.02
CA LYS A 167 -16.44 6.91 0.59
C LYS A 167 -15.17 6.14 0.29
N ILE A 168 -15.22 5.05 -0.47
CA ILE A 168 -14.09 4.18 -0.75
C ILE A 168 -13.60 4.38 -2.19
N MET A 169 -12.33 4.67 -2.35
CA MET A 169 -11.71 4.72 -3.67
C MET A 169 -11.37 3.31 -4.14
N ILE A 170 -12.00 2.84 -5.22
CA ILE A 170 -11.81 1.49 -5.76
C ILE A 170 -11.53 1.57 -7.26
N ASN A 171 -10.34 1.11 -7.66
CA ASN A 171 -9.95 1.01 -9.07
C ASN A 171 -9.23 -0.31 -9.42
N ILE A 172 -9.31 -1.28 -8.53
CA ILE A 172 -8.71 -2.62 -8.72
C ILE A 172 -9.18 -3.30 -10.01
N GLN A 173 -10.41 -3.09 -10.44
CA GLN A 173 -10.97 -3.63 -11.67
C GLN A 173 -10.30 -3.07 -12.94
N LYS A 174 -9.62 -1.92 -12.84
CA LYS A 174 -8.91 -1.29 -13.96
C LYS A 174 -7.45 -1.68 -14.00
N PHE A 175 -6.78 -1.69 -12.84
CA PHE A 175 -5.32 -1.77 -12.75
C PHE A 175 -4.84 -3.05 -12.05
N GLY A 176 -5.72 -3.79 -11.37
CA GLY A 176 -5.32 -4.91 -10.51
C GLY A 176 -4.51 -4.44 -9.29
N ASN A 177 -3.72 -5.35 -8.74
CA ASN A 177 -2.81 -5.06 -7.65
C ASN A 177 -1.46 -4.56 -8.22
N THR A 178 -1.28 -3.25 -8.28
CA THR A 178 -0.02 -2.59 -8.69
C THR A 178 0.89 -2.30 -7.48
N THR A 179 0.77 -3.06 -6.40
CA THR A 179 1.57 -2.98 -5.17
C THR A 179 1.66 -1.57 -4.58
N ALA A 180 2.84 -0.94 -4.51
CA ALA A 180 3.00 0.41 -3.95
C ALA A 180 2.32 1.51 -4.81
N ALA A 181 2.06 1.27 -6.09
CA ALA A 181 1.40 2.23 -6.96
C ALA A 181 -0.12 2.31 -6.76
N THR A 182 -0.77 1.37 -6.06
CA THR A 182 -2.24 1.33 -5.92
C THR A 182 -2.82 2.59 -5.29
N ILE A 183 -2.22 3.08 -4.21
CA ILE A 183 -2.69 4.28 -3.50
C ILE A 183 -2.51 5.54 -4.37
N PRO A 184 -1.33 5.86 -4.91
CA PRO A 184 -1.18 7.06 -5.73
C PRO A 184 -2.01 7.02 -7.02
N LEU A 185 -2.29 5.86 -7.60
CA LEU A 185 -3.22 5.72 -8.73
C LEU A 185 -4.67 6.03 -8.33
N CYS A 186 -5.11 5.62 -7.12
CA CYS A 186 -6.40 6.04 -6.60
C CYS A 186 -6.46 7.55 -6.39
N LEU A 187 -5.46 8.14 -5.74
CA LEU A 187 -5.40 9.58 -5.52
C LEU A 187 -5.47 10.37 -6.82
N TRP A 188 -4.72 9.95 -7.85
CA TRP A 188 -4.77 10.55 -9.17
C TRP A 188 -6.16 10.45 -9.82
N GLU A 189 -6.80 9.28 -9.78
CA GLU A 189 -8.11 9.07 -10.42
C GLU A 189 -9.23 9.87 -9.74
N TRP A 190 -9.13 10.07 -8.42
CA TRP A 190 -10.10 10.85 -7.62
C TRP A 190 -9.71 12.32 -7.43
N GLU A 191 -8.58 12.78 -7.97
CA GLU A 191 -8.03 14.13 -7.74
C GLU A 191 -9.10 15.24 -7.88
N LYS A 192 -9.93 15.17 -8.92
CA LYS A 192 -10.99 16.16 -9.17
C LYS A 192 -12.16 16.12 -8.17
N LYS A 193 -12.27 15.07 -7.38
CA LYS A 193 -13.30 14.91 -6.35
C LYS A 193 -12.81 15.32 -4.97
N LEU A 194 -11.50 15.38 -4.78
CA LEU A 194 -10.89 15.77 -3.53
C LEU A 194 -11.08 17.26 -3.28
N LYS A 195 -11.35 17.61 -2.03
CA LYS A 195 -11.58 19.00 -1.61
C LYS A 195 -10.65 19.34 -0.44
N LYS A 196 -10.27 20.61 -0.36
CA LYS A 196 -9.55 21.13 0.81
C LYS A 196 -10.38 20.89 2.08
N GLY A 197 -9.77 20.28 3.10
CA GLY A 197 -10.43 19.91 4.34
C GLY A 197 -11.01 18.49 4.36
N ASP A 198 -10.92 17.72 3.28
CA ASP A 198 -11.27 16.30 3.29
C ASP A 198 -10.30 15.52 4.20
N ASN A 199 -10.83 14.78 5.17
CA ASN A 199 -10.06 13.78 5.89
C ASN A 199 -9.96 12.50 5.06
N ILE A 200 -8.75 12.18 4.64
CA ILE A 200 -8.44 11.02 3.80
C ILE A 200 -7.65 10.02 4.63
N ILE A 201 -8.13 8.79 4.71
CA ILE A 201 -7.40 7.69 5.37
C ILE A 201 -6.78 6.80 4.30
N LEU A 202 -5.47 6.70 4.30
CA LEU A 202 -4.72 5.74 3.49
C LEU A 202 -4.49 4.49 4.32
N ALA A 203 -4.67 3.30 3.76
CA ALA A 203 -4.41 2.03 4.45
C ALA A 203 -3.83 0.98 3.51
N ALA A 204 -2.77 0.29 3.95
CA ALA A 204 -2.12 -0.75 3.17
C ALA A 204 -1.62 -1.91 4.02
N PHE A 205 -1.52 -3.08 3.38
CA PHE A 205 -0.86 -4.27 3.90
C PHE A 205 -0.08 -4.95 2.76
N GLY A 206 1.09 -5.46 3.03
CA GLY A 206 1.94 -6.10 2.03
C GLY A 206 2.94 -7.10 2.60
N GLY A 207 3.74 -7.64 1.69
CA GLY A 207 4.81 -8.58 2.03
C GLY A 207 5.75 -8.04 3.10
N GLY A 208 6.32 -8.98 3.88
CA GLY A 208 7.22 -8.67 4.96
C GLY A 208 6.88 -9.42 6.25
N PHE A 209 5.75 -9.30 6.96
CA PHE A 209 4.68 -8.38 6.55
C PHE A 209 4.98 -6.93 6.92
N THR A 210 4.47 -6.02 6.10
CA THR A 210 4.45 -4.59 6.38
C THR A 210 3.01 -4.08 6.26
N TRP A 211 2.58 -3.16 7.12
CA TRP A 211 1.28 -2.53 6.99
C TRP A 211 1.27 -1.17 7.65
N GLY A 212 0.28 -0.36 7.30
CA GLY A 212 0.15 0.95 7.87
C GLY A 212 -1.12 1.68 7.47
N SER A 213 -1.34 2.79 8.15
CA SER A 213 -2.36 3.78 7.83
C SER A 213 -1.82 5.19 8.08
N MET A 214 -2.35 6.12 7.35
CA MET A 214 -1.98 7.52 7.40
C MET A 214 -3.20 8.40 7.19
#